data_18c755f88f7f507c86e979f0750fe9d2
#
_entry.id   18c755f88f7f507c86e979f0750fe9d2
#
_cell.length_a   1.000
_cell.length_b   1.000
_cell.length_c   1.000
_cell.angle_alpha   90.00
_cell.angle_beta   90.00
_cell.angle_gamma   90.00
#
_symmetry.space_group_name_H-M   'P 1'
#
loop_
_entity.id
_entity.type
_entity.pdbx_description
1 polymer ?
#
loop_
_entity_poly.entity_id
_entity_poly.type
_entity_poly.pdbx_seq_one_letter_code
_entity_poly.pdbx_strand_id
1 'polypeptide(L)'
;KKYFGTDGIRGTVNTGNINGEKFFKFGLAAGTYFKNLKKKKQIAIIAKDTRLSGYTLEPALVSGLASAGMHIFTLGPLPTNGLAMLTKEMKANLGIMITASHNPFYDNGLKLFGPDGMKLSDIIEKKIENLIDTKTASQLSDPELLGRVKRLENGNNKYIKILKNNFPNNFSLKGMRIVIDCANGAGY
;
A
#
# COMPACT_ATOMS: atom_id res chain seq x y z
N LYS A 1 16.85 -3.70 11.57
CA LYS A 1 15.48 -3.24 11.29
C LYS A 1 14.68 -3.34 12.59
N LYS A 2 13.96 -2.27 12.94
CA LYS A 2 13.16 -2.19 14.17
C LYS A 2 11.70 -2.58 13.93
N TYR A 3 11.16 -2.22 12.77
CA TYR A 3 9.76 -2.40 12.40
C TYR A 3 9.59 -3.36 11.21
N PHE A 4 10.37 -3.18 10.14
CA PHE A 4 10.27 -3.98 8.94
C PHE A 4 10.98 -5.34 9.10
N GLY A 5 10.24 -6.43 8.87
CA GLY A 5 10.79 -7.77 8.68
C GLY A 5 11.27 -8.00 7.25
N THR A 6 11.44 -9.26 6.87
CA THR A 6 11.84 -9.66 5.50
C THR A 6 10.79 -9.25 4.45
N ASP A 7 9.51 -9.29 4.81
CA ASP A 7 8.38 -9.06 3.90
C ASP A 7 7.39 -8.05 4.49
N GLY A 8 7.87 -6.86 4.85
CA GLY A 8 7.09 -5.80 5.45
C GLY A 8 6.96 -5.91 6.97
N ILE A 9 5.92 -5.27 7.51
CA ILE A 9 5.57 -5.29 8.93
C ILE A 9 4.35 -6.20 9.09
N ARG A 10 4.37 -7.11 10.07
CA ARG A 10 3.22 -7.99 10.37
C ARG A 10 3.07 -8.18 11.88
N GLY A 11 1.86 -8.49 12.31
CA GLY A 11 1.55 -8.84 13.69
C GLY A 11 0.06 -8.84 13.97
N THR A 12 -0.28 -9.17 15.20
CA THR A 12 -1.66 -9.19 15.68
C THR A 12 -2.21 -7.76 15.82
N VAL A 13 -3.41 -7.56 15.31
CA VAL A 13 -4.10 -6.24 15.31
C VAL A 13 -4.34 -5.76 16.73
N ASN A 14 -4.24 -4.45 16.92
CA ASN A 14 -4.33 -3.74 18.21
C ASN A 14 -3.24 -4.12 19.21
N THR A 15 -2.17 -4.76 18.75
CA THR A 15 -0.97 -5.03 19.56
C THR A 15 0.29 -4.50 18.87
N GLY A 16 1.32 -4.22 19.64
CA GLY A 16 2.64 -3.84 19.11
C GLY A 16 2.59 -2.76 18.03
N ASN A 17 2.97 -3.14 16.82
CA ASN A 17 3.07 -2.22 15.68
C ASN A 17 1.84 -2.20 14.77
N ILE A 18 0.84 -3.05 15.00
CA ILE A 18 -0.34 -3.17 14.13
C ILE A 18 -1.55 -2.53 14.81
N ASN A 19 -1.57 -1.22 14.87
CA ASN A 19 -2.67 -0.39 15.40
C ASN A 19 -2.74 0.95 14.67
N GLY A 20 -3.82 1.70 14.90
CA GLY A 20 -4.06 2.97 14.21
C GLY A 20 -2.99 4.03 14.47
N GLU A 21 -2.49 4.15 15.70
CA GLU A 21 -1.43 5.11 16.04
C GLU A 21 -0.15 4.83 15.23
N LYS A 22 0.28 3.57 15.19
CA LYS A 22 1.47 3.17 14.45
C LYS A 22 1.29 3.31 12.95
N PHE A 23 0.11 2.97 12.41
CA PHE A 23 -0.17 3.14 10.98
C PHE A 23 -0.20 4.62 10.57
N PHE A 24 -0.71 5.51 11.41
CA PHE A 24 -0.56 6.95 11.20
C PHE A 24 0.93 7.35 11.12
N LYS A 25 1.75 6.92 12.08
CA LYS A 25 3.19 7.21 12.11
C LYS A 25 3.93 6.61 10.90
N PHE A 26 3.58 5.40 10.47
CA PHE A 26 4.12 4.79 9.25
C PHE A 26 3.78 5.62 8.01
N GLY A 27 2.54 6.05 7.89
CA GLY A 27 2.10 6.92 6.79
C GLY A 27 2.84 8.25 6.78
N LEU A 28 2.95 8.89 7.92
CA LEU A 28 3.64 10.15 8.08
C LEU A 28 5.14 10.04 7.72
N ALA A 29 5.82 9.02 8.23
CA ALA A 29 7.23 8.75 7.96
C ALA A 29 7.50 8.44 6.48
N ALA A 30 6.67 7.58 5.87
CA ALA A 30 6.78 7.26 4.46
C ALA A 30 6.52 8.49 3.59
N GLY A 31 5.46 9.25 3.87
CA GLY A 31 5.14 10.48 3.16
C GLY A 31 6.26 11.51 3.25
N THR A 32 6.82 11.71 4.43
CA THR A 32 7.98 12.61 4.67
C THR A 32 9.20 12.17 3.87
N TYR A 33 9.52 10.88 3.88
CA TYR A 33 10.65 10.35 3.11
C TYR A 33 10.50 10.67 1.61
N PHE A 34 9.35 10.36 1.02
CA PHE A 34 9.12 10.57 -0.41
C PHE A 34 8.99 12.05 -0.78
N LYS A 35 8.39 12.90 0.06
CA LYS A 35 8.34 14.36 -0.12
C LYS A 35 9.75 14.95 -0.23
N ASN A 36 10.67 14.52 0.61
CA ASN A 36 12.04 15.04 0.64
C ASN A 36 12.87 14.65 -0.58
N LEU A 37 12.44 13.66 -1.36
CA LEU A 37 13.16 13.23 -2.57
C LEU A 37 12.94 14.15 -3.77
N LYS A 38 11.80 14.83 -3.86
CA LYS A 38 11.42 15.67 -5.02
C LYS A 38 10.54 16.84 -4.61
N LYS A 39 10.74 18.01 -5.22
CA LYS A 39 9.89 19.21 -5.04
C LYS A 39 8.47 19.08 -5.65
N LYS A 40 8.21 18.07 -6.48
CA LYS A 40 6.89 17.83 -7.11
C LYS A 40 5.99 17.05 -6.16
N LYS A 41 4.66 17.26 -6.30
CA LYS A 41 3.65 16.49 -5.57
C LYS A 41 3.85 14.99 -5.77
N GLN A 42 3.94 14.26 -4.67
CA GLN A 42 4.16 12.81 -4.67
C GLN A 42 2.82 12.08 -4.55
N ILE A 43 2.73 10.92 -5.17
CA ILE A 43 1.51 10.10 -5.21
C ILE A 43 1.79 8.75 -4.54
N ALA A 44 0.92 8.38 -3.60
CA ALA A 44 0.83 7.02 -3.08
C ALA A 44 -0.44 6.35 -3.59
N ILE A 45 -0.39 5.05 -3.83
CA ILE A 45 -1.57 4.22 -4.01
C ILE A 45 -1.63 3.17 -2.89
N ILE A 46 -2.83 2.91 -2.38
CA ILE A 46 -3.04 2.01 -1.25
C ILE A 46 -4.10 0.99 -1.65
N ALA A 47 -3.78 -0.28 -1.43
CA ALA A 47 -4.73 -1.37 -1.47
C ALA A 47 -4.69 -2.18 -0.17
N LYS A 48 -5.69 -3.00 0.04
CA LYS A 48 -5.77 -3.90 1.18
C LYS A 48 -6.30 -5.26 0.75
N ASP A 49 -6.12 -6.27 1.59
CA ASP A 49 -6.82 -7.54 1.46
C ASP A 49 -8.23 -7.46 2.10
N THR A 50 -8.86 -8.60 2.29
CA THR A 50 -10.25 -8.69 2.77
C THR A 50 -10.38 -8.61 4.30
N ARG A 51 -9.28 -8.46 5.05
CA ARG A 51 -9.28 -8.42 6.51
C ARG A 51 -10.09 -7.23 7.04
N LEU A 52 -10.95 -7.50 8.02
CA LEU A 52 -11.79 -6.47 8.65
C LEU A 52 -10.93 -5.32 9.22
N SER A 53 -9.80 -5.62 9.81
CA SER A 53 -8.87 -4.63 10.37
C SER A 53 -8.31 -3.65 9.33
N GLY A 54 -8.37 -3.97 8.03
CA GLY A 54 -8.04 -3.03 6.97
C GLY A 54 -8.87 -1.75 7.01
N TYR A 55 -10.12 -1.81 7.51
CA TYR A 55 -10.99 -0.64 7.62
C TYR A 55 -10.62 0.33 8.75
N THR A 56 -9.83 -0.10 9.72
CA THR A 56 -9.28 0.76 10.78
C THR A 56 -7.86 1.22 10.46
N LEU A 57 -7.05 0.36 9.86
CA LEU A 57 -5.65 0.63 9.58
C LEU A 57 -5.43 1.54 8.35
N GLU A 58 -6.23 1.35 7.29
CA GLU A 58 -6.15 2.17 6.07
C GLU A 58 -6.42 3.66 6.34
N PRO A 59 -7.50 4.08 7.01
CA PRO A 59 -7.73 5.49 7.31
C PRO A 59 -6.62 6.13 8.14
N ALA A 60 -6.06 5.41 9.10
CA ALA A 60 -4.95 5.90 9.91
C ALA A 60 -3.68 6.14 9.06
N LEU A 61 -3.34 5.18 8.19
CA LEU A 61 -2.23 5.30 7.25
C LEU A 61 -2.43 6.45 6.26
N VAL A 62 -3.63 6.57 5.69
CA VAL A 62 -4.02 7.64 4.76
C VAL A 62 -3.88 9.01 5.44
N SER A 63 -4.36 9.14 6.67
CA SER A 63 -4.22 10.38 7.45
C SER A 63 -2.76 10.78 7.62
N GLY A 64 -1.88 9.84 7.96
CA GLY A 64 -0.44 10.12 8.09
C GLY A 64 0.21 10.58 6.79
N LEU A 65 -0.05 9.90 5.69
CA LEU A 65 0.46 10.27 4.35
C LEU A 65 -0.04 11.65 3.89
N ALA A 66 -1.35 11.92 4.07
CA ALA A 66 -1.95 13.20 3.71
C ALA A 66 -1.37 14.35 4.54
N SER A 67 -1.16 14.12 5.84
CA SER A 67 -0.54 15.08 6.76
C SER A 67 0.92 15.40 6.39
N ALA A 68 1.64 14.45 5.77
CA ALA A 68 2.96 14.71 5.22
C ALA A 68 2.94 15.44 3.87
N GLY A 69 1.75 15.66 3.27
CA GLY A 69 1.59 16.36 1.99
C GLY A 69 1.57 15.43 0.76
N MET A 70 1.46 14.12 0.94
CA MET A 70 1.41 13.16 -0.16
C MET A 70 -0.02 12.99 -0.68
N HIS A 71 -0.22 12.98 -2.01
CA HIS A 71 -1.53 12.65 -2.59
C HIS A 71 -1.75 11.15 -2.57
N ILE A 72 -2.97 10.71 -2.29
CA ILE A 72 -3.30 9.30 -2.11
C ILE A 72 -4.45 8.89 -3.02
N PHE A 73 -4.29 7.72 -3.68
CA PHE A 73 -5.40 6.98 -4.27
C PHE A 73 -5.62 5.70 -3.47
N THR A 74 -6.82 5.49 -2.95
CA THR A 74 -7.22 4.23 -2.31
C THR A 74 -7.94 3.35 -3.34
N LEU A 75 -7.58 2.06 -3.39
CA LEU A 75 -8.10 1.10 -4.37
C LEU A 75 -9.14 0.14 -3.76
N GLY A 76 -9.16 0.01 -2.42
CA GLY A 76 -9.94 -1.03 -1.75
C GLY A 76 -9.30 -2.43 -1.85
N PRO A 77 -10.09 -3.50 -1.75
CA PRO A 77 -9.58 -4.86 -1.86
C PRO A 77 -9.00 -5.12 -3.26
N LEU A 78 -7.73 -5.56 -3.28
CA LEU A 78 -6.99 -5.89 -4.50
C LEU A 78 -5.84 -6.85 -4.15
N PRO A 79 -5.51 -7.83 -5.01
CA PRO A 79 -4.32 -8.66 -4.81
C PRO A 79 -3.03 -7.83 -4.75
N THR A 80 -2.04 -8.29 -3.98
CA THR A 80 -0.75 -7.60 -3.81
C THR A 80 -0.07 -7.31 -5.16
N ASN A 81 -0.10 -8.28 -6.09
CA ASN A 81 0.45 -8.10 -7.43
C ASN A 81 -0.28 -7.00 -8.22
N GLY A 82 -1.60 -6.87 -8.01
CA GLY A 82 -2.40 -5.80 -8.63
C GLY A 82 -1.95 -4.42 -8.15
N LEU A 83 -1.71 -4.25 -6.85
CA LEU A 83 -1.14 -3.01 -6.33
C LEU A 83 0.24 -2.73 -6.94
N ALA A 84 1.14 -3.70 -6.96
CA ALA A 84 2.49 -3.55 -7.51
C ALA A 84 2.46 -3.09 -8.97
N MET A 85 1.64 -3.75 -9.80
CA MET A 85 1.46 -3.38 -11.21
C MET A 85 0.85 -1.99 -11.38
N LEU A 86 -0.18 -1.65 -10.59
CA LEU A 86 -0.81 -0.33 -10.66
C LEU A 86 0.11 0.78 -10.14
N THR A 87 0.99 0.50 -9.18
CA THR A 87 2.00 1.47 -8.73
C THR A 87 2.87 1.93 -9.90
N LYS A 88 3.35 0.99 -10.69
CA LYS A 88 4.14 1.26 -11.88
C LYS A 88 3.32 1.92 -12.99
N GLU A 89 2.17 1.37 -13.33
CA GLU A 89 1.30 1.85 -14.42
C GLU A 89 0.82 3.29 -14.18
N MET A 90 0.44 3.62 -12.96
CA MET A 90 -0.03 4.96 -12.58
C MET A 90 1.13 5.93 -12.29
N LYS A 91 2.38 5.49 -12.44
CA LYS A 91 3.58 6.28 -12.12
C LYS A 91 3.54 6.84 -10.70
N ALA A 92 2.96 6.08 -9.77
CA ALA A 92 2.95 6.45 -8.36
C ALA A 92 4.36 6.33 -7.76
N ASN A 93 4.66 7.16 -6.77
CA ASN A 93 5.96 7.15 -6.10
C ASN A 93 6.06 6.05 -5.05
N LEU A 94 4.90 5.64 -4.52
CA LEU A 94 4.79 4.66 -3.45
C LEU A 94 3.52 3.83 -3.61
N GLY A 95 3.65 2.52 -3.57
CA GLY A 95 2.55 1.57 -3.39
C GLY A 95 2.54 1.01 -1.97
N ILE A 96 1.37 0.93 -1.35
CA ILE A 96 1.24 0.39 0.00
C ILE A 96 0.16 -0.69 0.03
N MET A 97 0.54 -1.90 0.42
CA MET A 97 -0.39 -3.01 0.60
C MET A 97 -0.62 -3.28 2.08
N ILE A 98 -1.87 -3.20 2.52
CA ILE A 98 -2.28 -3.56 3.88
C ILE A 98 -2.73 -5.01 3.87
N THR A 99 -1.88 -5.90 4.40
CA THR A 99 -2.08 -7.35 4.38
C THR A 99 -1.13 -8.07 5.33
N ALA A 100 -1.53 -9.20 5.82
CA ALA A 100 -0.65 -10.17 6.49
C ALA A 100 -0.51 -11.47 5.68
N SER A 101 -0.78 -11.44 4.36
CA SER A 101 -0.65 -12.61 3.47
C SER A 101 -1.56 -13.77 3.93
N HIS A 102 -0.96 -14.93 4.26
CA HIS A 102 -1.64 -16.15 4.71
C HIS A 102 -1.73 -16.29 6.25
N ASN A 103 -1.33 -15.25 6.99
CA ASN A 103 -1.48 -15.27 8.45
C ASN A 103 -2.95 -15.37 8.86
N PRO A 104 -3.26 -15.79 10.09
CA PRO A 104 -4.62 -15.82 10.63
C PRO A 104 -5.34 -14.47 10.48
N PHE A 105 -6.66 -14.47 10.50
CA PHE A 105 -7.51 -13.29 10.22
C PHE A 105 -7.30 -12.13 11.21
N TYR A 106 -6.87 -12.40 12.41
CA TYR A 106 -6.59 -11.41 13.45
C TYR A 106 -5.23 -10.70 13.30
N ASP A 107 -4.39 -11.15 12.37
CA ASP A 107 -3.16 -10.47 11.99
C ASP A 107 -3.41 -9.48 10.85
N ASN A 108 -2.56 -8.46 10.74
CA ASN A 108 -2.46 -7.60 9.58
C ASN A 108 -1.03 -7.08 9.43
N GLY A 109 -0.80 -6.26 8.42
CA GLY A 109 0.55 -5.76 8.16
C GLY A 109 0.60 -4.73 7.06
N LEU A 110 1.82 -4.40 6.67
CA LEU A 110 2.13 -3.34 5.73
C LEU A 110 3.31 -3.77 4.84
N LYS A 111 3.14 -3.66 3.52
CA LYS A 111 4.22 -3.83 2.53
C LYS A 111 4.35 -2.57 1.68
N LEU A 112 5.58 -2.16 1.40
CA LEU A 112 5.89 -0.97 0.61
C LEU A 112 6.51 -1.35 -0.74
N PHE A 113 6.02 -0.69 -1.80
CA PHE A 113 6.48 -0.86 -3.18
C PHE A 113 6.95 0.45 -3.75
N GLY A 114 8.06 0.42 -4.48
CA GLY A 114 8.62 1.56 -5.19
C GLY A 114 7.87 1.88 -6.50
N PRO A 115 8.29 2.96 -7.19
CA PRO A 115 7.68 3.39 -8.45
C PRO A 115 7.86 2.39 -9.60
N ASP A 116 8.75 1.44 -9.46
CA ASP A 116 8.97 0.31 -10.36
C ASP A 116 8.01 -0.87 -10.12
N GLY A 117 7.19 -0.79 -9.06
CA GLY A 117 6.32 -1.87 -8.60
C GLY A 117 7.04 -2.97 -7.81
N MET A 118 8.32 -2.78 -7.50
CA MET A 118 9.09 -3.73 -6.69
C MET A 118 9.05 -3.36 -5.21
N LYS A 119 9.20 -4.36 -4.33
CA LYS A 119 9.34 -4.13 -2.89
C LYS A 119 10.47 -3.13 -2.62
N LEU A 120 10.25 -2.18 -1.71
CA LEU A 120 11.31 -1.24 -1.34
C LEU A 120 12.54 -1.97 -0.79
N SER A 121 13.71 -1.44 -1.13
CA SER A 121 14.97 -1.98 -0.61
C SER A 121 15.08 -1.78 0.91
N ASP A 122 15.82 -2.65 1.55
CA ASP A 122 16.10 -2.58 2.99
C ASP A 122 16.70 -1.25 3.43
N ILE A 123 17.47 -0.61 2.54
CA ILE A 123 18.06 0.71 2.78
C ILE A 123 16.98 1.78 2.88
N ILE A 124 15.98 1.74 1.99
CA ILE A 124 14.87 2.70 1.99
C ILE A 124 13.96 2.42 3.19
N GLU A 125 13.61 1.17 3.46
CA GLU A 125 12.82 0.79 4.62
C GLU A 125 13.48 1.31 5.92
N LYS A 126 14.80 1.15 6.09
CA LYS A 126 15.53 1.67 7.26
C LYS A 126 15.50 3.19 7.37
N LYS A 127 15.55 3.92 6.25
CA LYS A 127 15.41 5.38 6.25
C LYS A 127 14.01 5.81 6.71
N ILE A 128 12.96 5.11 6.28
CA ILE A 128 11.59 5.34 6.73
C ILE A 128 11.46 4.99 8.22
N GLU A 129 12.02 3.86 8.68
CA GLU A 129 12.04 3.48 10.10
C GLU A 129 12.60 4.58 11.01
N ASN A 130 13.70 5.20 10.60
CA ASN A 130 14.32 6.29 11.38
C ASN A 130 13.39 7.49 11.55
N LEU A 131 12.46 7.71 10.61
CA LEU A 131 11.47 8.80 10.67
C LEU A 131 10.28 8.45 11.57
N ILE A 132 9.94 7.17 11.75
CA ILE A 132 8.77 6.74 12.56
C ILE A 132 8.89 7.22 14.01
N ASP A 133 10.08 7.22 14.56
CA ASP A 133 10.36 7.59 15.94
C ASP A 133 10.68 9.08 16.13
N THR A 134 10.68 9.88 15.05
CA THR A 134 10.87 11.33 15.14
C THR A 134 9.61 12.04 15.63
N LYS A 135 9.75 13.28 16.11
CA LYS A 135 8.60 14.07 16.57
C LYS A 135 7.61 14.27 15.43
N THR A 136 6.35 13.90 15.62
CA THR A 136 5.28 14.03 14.63
C THR A 136 5.19 15.44 14.05
N ALA A 137 5.25 16.49 14.89
CA ALA A 137 5.15 17.88 14.46
C ALA A 137 6.18 18.28 13.40
N SER A 138 7.38 17.70 13.41
CA SER A 138 8.42 18.01 12.40
C SER A 138 8.17 17.39 11.02
N GLN A 139 7.20 16.51 10.90
CA GLN A 139 6.85 15.79 9.67
C GLN A 139 5.56 16.30 9.03
N LEU A 140 4.77 17.09 9.75
CA LEU A 140 3.54 17.68 9.22
C LEU A 140 3.86 18.71 8.15
N SER A 141 3.06 18.73 7.09
CA SER A 141 3.14 19.77 6.06
C SER A 141 2.32 20.99 6.46
N ASP A 142 2.64 22.13 5.84
CA ASP A 142 1.80 23.32 5.95
C ASP A 142 0.38 23.05 5.46
N PRO A 143 -0.64 23.77 5.97
CA PRO A 143 -2.04 23.54 5.62
C PRO A 143 -2.32 23.55 4.10
N GLU A 144 -1.66 24.42 3.34
CA GLU A 144 -1.82 24.55 1.90
C GLU A 144 -1.18 23.39 1.11
N LEU A 145 -0.31 22.62 1.77
CA LEU A 145 0.44 21.52 1.18
C LEU A 145 -0.12 20.14 1.56
N LEU A 146 -1.25 20.09 2.26
CA LEU A 146 -1.89 18.83 2.61
C LEU A 146 -2.14 17.95 1.38
N GLY A 147 -1.95 16.65 1.55
CA GLY A 147 -2.22 15.66 0.53
C GLY A 147 -3.72 15.51 0.25
N ARG A 148 -4.08 15.31 -1.01
CA ARG A 148 -5.47 15.02 -1.40
C ARG A 148 -5.68 13.51 -1.41
N VAL A 149 -6.84 13.08 -0.91
CA VAL A 149 -7.25 11.67 -0.90
C VAL A 149 -8.38 11.47 -1.89
N LYS A 150 -8.25 10.46 -2.76
CA LYS A 150 -9.28 10.09 -3.72
C LYS A 150 -9.39 8.56 -3.79
N ARG A 151 -10.64 8.07 -3.78
CA ARG A 151 -10.91 6.67 -4.08
C ARG A 151 -10.89 6.45 -5.60
N LEU A 152 -10.20 5.40 -6.04
CA LEU A 152 -10.15 5.00 -7.44
C LEU A 152 -11.12 3.82 -7.67
N GLU A 153 -12.34 4.13 -8.10
CA GLU A 153 -13.41 3.14 -8.26
C GLU A 153 -13.11 2.05 -9.31
N ASN A 154 -12.28 2.34 -10.29
CA ASN A 154 -11.96 1.42 -11.37
C ASN A 154 -10.60 0.73 -11.22
N GLY A 155 -10.05 0.63 -10.01
CA GLY A 155 -8.76 -0.01 -9.74
C GLY A 155 -8.70 -1.46 -10.22
N ASN A 156 -9.73 -2.25 -9.92
CA ASN A 156 -9.84 -3.65 -10.35
C ASN A 156 -9.87 -3.76 -11.89
N ASN A 157 -10.65 -2.93 -12.57
CA ASN A 157 -10.73 -2.95 -14.03
C ASN A 157 -9.39 -2.60 -14.69
N LYS A 158 -8.65 -1.65 -14.12
CA LYS A 158 -7.29 -1.33 -14.61
C LYS A 158 -6.35 -2.51 -14.45
N TYR A 159 -6.39 -3.20 -13.31
CA TYR A 159 -5.58 -4.40 -13.07
C TYR A 159 -5.95 -5.52 -14.05
N ILE A 160 -7.24 -5.81 -14.23
CA ILE A 160 -7.72 -6.81 -15.21
C ILE A 160 -7.24 -6.46 -16.61
N LYS A 161 -7.30 -5.17 -17.01
CA LYS A 161 -6.81 -4.73 -18.32
C LYS A 161 -5.32 -5.01 -18.50
N ILE A 162 -4.49 -4.75 -17.47
CA ILE A 162 -3.06 -5.06 -17.49
C ILE A 162 -2.84 -6.56 -17.69
N LEU A 163 -3.57 -7.40 -16.95
CA LEU A 163 -3.46 -8.86 -17.08
C LEU A 163 -3.85 -9.33 -18.48
N LYS A 164 -4.95 -8.83 -19.02
CA LYS A 164 -5.41 -9.18 -20.37
C LYS A 164 -4.41 -8.75 -21.44
N ASN A 165 -3.79 -7.57 -21.32
CA ASN A 165 -2.79 -7.10 -22.28
C ASN A 165 -1.51 -7.94 -22.27
N ASN A 166 -1.22 -8.63 -21.18
CA ASN A 166 -0.08 -9.54 -21.06
C ASN A 166 -0.41 -11.00 -21.42
N PHE A 167 -1.68 -11.29 -21.72
CA PHE A 167 -2.10 -12.61 -22.15
C PHE A 167 -1.73 -12.84 -23.62
N PRO A 168 -1.18 -14.02 -23.99
CA PRO A 168 -0.80 -14.29 -25.37
C PRO A 168 -1.98 -14.18 -26.36
N ASN A 169 -1.85 -13.38 -27.41
CA ASN A 169 -2.93 -13.10 -28.37
C ASN A 169 -3.42 -14.33 -29.14
N ASN A 170 -2.57 -15.35 -29.29
CA ASN A 170 -2.86 -16.60 -29.99
C ASN A 170 -3.31 -17.73 -29.08
N PHE A 171 -3.54 -17.47 -27.79
CA PHE A 171 -3.97 -18.46 -26.82
C PHE A 171 -5.47 -18.34 -26.53
N SER A 172 -6.17 -19.47 -26.43
CA SER A 172 -7.60 -19.52 -26.14
C SER A 172 -7.89 -20.50 -25.01
N LEU A 173 -8.75 -20.07 -24.09
CA LEU A 173 -9.30 -20.92 -23.02
C LEU A 173 -10.62 -21.60 -23.44
N LYS A 174 -11.02 -21.49 -24.72
CA LYS A 174 -12.26 -22.07 -25.23
C LYS A 174 -12.27 -23.59 -25.03
N GLY A 175 -13.33 -24.09 -24.41
CA GLY A 175 -13.51 -25.53 -24.11
C GLY A 175 -12.86 -25.99 -22.81
N MET A 176 -12.09 -25.18 -22.12
CA MET A 176 -11.54 -25.51 -20.79
C MET A 176 -12.62 -25.40 -19.71
N ARG A 177 -12.58 -26.34 -18.76
CA ARG A 177 -13.32 -26.25 -17.48
C ARG A 177 -12.34 -25.79 -16.42
N ILE A 178 -12.62 -24.65 -15.81
CA ILE A 178 -11.73 -24.01 -14.83
C ILE A 178 -12.45 -23.94 -13.49
N VAL A 179 -11.83 -24.45 -12.44
CA VAL A 179 -12.26 -24.26 -11.05
C VAL A 179 -11.30 -23.29 -10.40
N ILE A 180 -11.83 -22.23 -9.78
CA ILE A 180 -11.04 -21.21 -9.10
C ILE A 180 -11.47 -21.16 -7.64
N ASP A 181 -10.51 -21.34 -6.75
CA ASP A 181 -10.69 -21.11 -5.32
C ASP A 181 -9.84 -19.90 -4.89
N CYS A 182 -10.51 -18.78 -4.62
CA CYS A 182 -9.86 -17.57 -4.15
C CYS A 182 -9.66 -17.55 -2.62
N ALA A 183 -10.05 -18.61 -1.93
CA ALA A 183 -10.10 -18.69 -0.47
C ALA A 183 -10.79 -17.42 0.12
N ASN A 184 -10.19 -16.79 1.14
CA ASN A 184 -10.65 -15.50 1.67
C ASN A 184 -9.85 -14.31 1.11
N GLY A 185 -9.14 -14.51 0.00
CA GLY A 185 -8.24 -13.52 -0.58
C GLY A 185 -8.95 -12.46 -1.42
N ALA A 186 -8.22 -11.41 -1.77
CA ALA A 186 -8.72 -10.28 -2.58
C ALA A 186 -8.75 -10.57 -4.10
N GLY A 187 -8.68 -11.82 -4.51
CA GLY A 187 -8.82 -12.25 -5.90
C GLY A 187 -10.25 -12.65 -6.31
N TYR A 188 -11.22 -12.52 -5.39
CA TYR A 188 -12.65 -12.83 -5.62
C TYR A 188 -13.29 -11.88 -6.64
#